data_18314150b4414969856094353470d2b4
#
_entry.id   18314150b4414969856094353470d2b4
#
_cell.length_a   1.000
_cell.length_b   1.000
_cell.length_c   1.000
_cell.angle_alpha   90.00
_cell.angle_beta   90.00
_cell.angle_gamma   90.00
#
_symmetry.space_group_name_H-M   'P 1'
#
loop_
_entity.id
_entity.type
_entity.pdbx_description
1 polymer ?
#
loop_
_entity_poly.entity_id
_entity_poly.type
_entity_poly.pdbx_seq_one_letter_code
_entity_poly.pdbx_strand_id
1 'polypeptide(L)'
;MPSPEQITQTVNRYLELVAAGSADEIVELYASDATIEDPVGGGEVHIGRQAIHGFYSNIENLKRKSELVTLRVGGHEAAYFWNLTVDFGGSASRIEIISVMTFDDEAKITSMKAYWGPENMTQL
;
A
#
# COMPACT_ATOMS: atom_id res chain seq x y z
N MET A 1 -20.50 -5.68 -6.44
CA MET A 1 -19.12 -6.23 -6.35
C MET A 1 -18.26 -5.63 -7.46
N PRO A 2 -17.09 -5.07 -7.15
CA PRO A 2 -16.22 -4.58 -8.19
C PRO A 2 -15.70 -5.73 -9.05
N SER A 3 -15.40 -5.43 -10.30
CA SER A 3 -14.83 -6.44 -11.19
C SER A 3 -13.35 -6.67 -10.86
N PRO A 4 -12.78 -7.82 -11.25
CA PRO A 4 -11.33 -8.03 -11.12
C PRO A 4 -10.51 -6.94 -11.80
N GLU A 5 -10.98 -6.39 -12.93
CA GLU A 5 -10.31 -5.31 -13.63
C GLU A 5 -10.31 -4.03 -12.81
N GLN A 6 -11.42 -3.69 -12.16
CA GLN A 6 -11.50 -2.50 -11.31
C GLN A 6 -10.56 -2.62 -10.11
N ILE A 7 -10.51 -3.79 -9.48
CA ILE A 7 -9.59 -4.05 -8.36
C ILE A 7 -8.14 -3.92 -8.83
N THR A 8 -7.83 -4.54 -9.96
CA THR A 8 -6.47 -4.46 -10.53
C THR A 8 -6.07 -3.03 -10.82
N GLN A 9 -6.99 -2.23 -11.37
CA GLN A 9 -6.73 -0.81 -11.64
C GLN A 9 -6.44 -0.04 -10.35
N THR A 10 -7.20 -0.31 -9.29
CA THR A 10 -6.97 0.35 -8.00
C THR A 10 -5.61 -0.03 -7.42
N VAL A 11 -5.22 -1.30 -7.48
CA VAL A 11 -3.91 -1.74 -7.00
C VAL A 11 -2.80 -1.06 -7.80
N ASN A 12 -2.91 -1.02 -9.12
CA ASN A 12 -1.89 -0.39 -9.97
C ASN A 12 -1.79 1.11 -9.70
N ARG A 13 -2.93 1.78 -9.53
CA ARG A 13 -2.93 3.20 -9.19
C ARG A 13 -2.30 3.45 -7.82
N TYR A 14 -2.61 2.59 -6.85
CA TYR A 14 -2.00 2.65 -5.53
C TYR A 14 -0.48 2.57 -5.62
N LEU A 15 0.04 1.59 -6.37
CA LEU A 15 1.49 1.40 -6.51
C LEU A 15 2.16 2.60 -7.20
N GLU A 16 1.51 3.18 -8.20
CA GLU A 16 2.00 4.40 -8.85
C GLU A 16 2.09 5.56 -7.85
N LEU A 17 1.05 5.74 -7.03
CA LEU A 17 1.01 6.84 -6.08
C LEU A 17 1.95 6.62 -4.90
N VAL A 18 2.15 5.38 -4.47
CA VAL A 18 3.14 5.09 -3.42
C VAL A 18 4.54 5.43 -3.92
N ALA A 19 4.80 5.29 -5.22
CA ALA A 19 6.09 5.62 -5.81
C ALA A 19 6.29 7.13 -6.03
N ALA A 20 5.23 7.85 -6.40
CA ALA A 20 5.39 9.23 -6.89
C ALA A 20 4.30 10.20 -6.47
N GLY A 21 3.29 9.75 -5.73
CA GLY A 21 2.16 10.60 -5.36
C GLY A 21 2.27 11.21 -3.97
N SER A 22 1.28 12.02 -3.64
CA SER A 22 1.14 12.63 -2.33
C SER A 22 0.23 11.80 -1.43
N ALA A 23 0.28 12.08 -0.13
CA ALA A 23 -0.65 11.46 0.83
C ALA A 23 -2.10 11.79 0.48
N ASP A 24 -2.36 13.03 0.01
CA ASP A 24 -3.71 13.43 -0.42
C ASP A 24 -4.24 12.54 -1.54
N GLU A 25 -3.40 12.24 -2.54
CA GLU A 25 -3.79 11.40 -3.66
C GLU A 25 -4.00 9.95 -3.24
N ILE A 26 -3.12 9.43 -2.38
CA ILE A 26 -3.22 8.04 -1.92
C ILE A 26 -4.49 7.83 -1.11
N VAL A 27 -4.83 8.75 -0.23
CA VAL A 27 -5.99 8.61 0.66
C VAL A 27 -7.31 8.57 -0.12
N GLU A 28 -7.35 9.14 -1.32
CA GLU A 28 -8.54 9.12 -2.17
C GLU A 28 -8.90 7.71 -2.65
N LEU A 29 -7.94 6.77 -2.61
CA LEU A 29 -8.21 5.38 -2.96
C LEU A 29 -8.86 4.59 -1.84
N TYR A 30 -8.91 5.14 -0.63
CA TYR A 30 -9.41 4.46 0.57
C TYR A 30 -10.83 4.88 0.89
N ALA A 31 -11.63 3.93 1.40
CA ALA A 31 -12.94 4.23 1.96
C ALA A 31 -12.77 5.06 3.24
N SER A 32 -13.84 5.74 3.65
CA SER A 32 -13.79 6.69 4.77
C SER A 32 -13.45 6.04 6.12
N ASP A 33 -13.80 4.76 6.29
CA ASP A 33 -13.56 4.02 7.53
C ASP A 33 -12.50 2.91 7.35
N ALA A 34 -11.67 3.04 6.32
CA ALA A 34 -10.65 2.06 6.01
C ALA A 34 -9.60 1.91 7.11
N THR A 35 -8.91 0.78 7.09
CA THR A 35 -7.85 0.49 8.05
C THR A 35 -6.56 0.11 7.33
N ILE A 36 -5.43 0.42 7.96
CA ILE A 36 -4.10 -0.01 7.51
C ILE A 36 -3.38 -0.65 8.68
N GLU A 37 -2.78 -1.82 8.43
CA GLU A 37 -1.82 -2.44 9.34
C GLU A 37 -0.56 -2.75 8.53
N ASP A 38 0.56 -2.08 8.85
CA ASP A 38 1.79 -2.14 8.06
C ASP A 38 3.01 -1.89 8.95
N PRO A 39 3.83 -2.90 9.26
CA PRO A 39 3.61 -4.31 8.95
C PRO A 39 2.63 -4.97 9.92
N VAL A 40 2.03 -6.07 9.48
CA VAL A 40 1.15 -6.86 10.35
C VAL A 40 1.95 -7.39 11.54
N GLY A 41 1.41 -7.18 12.75
CA GLY A 41 2.02 -7.64 13.98
C GLY A 41 3.12 -6.75 14.53
N GLY A 42 3.55 -5.73 13.80
CA GLY A 42 4.69 -4.88 14.18
C GLY A 42 4.34 -3.47 14.56
N GLY A 43 3.09 -3.08 14.47
CA GLY A 43 2.71 -1.69 14.70
C GLY A 43 1.24 -1.53 15.03
N GLU A 44 0.83 -0.29 15.09
CA GLU A 44 -0.56 0.05 15.35
C GLU A 44 -1.39 -0.03 14.06
N VAL A 45 -2.70 -0.21 14.24
CA VAL A 45 -3.65 -0.15 13.14
C VAL A 45 -4.11 1.30 12.99
N HIS A 46 -3.99 1.83 11.77
CA HIS A 46 -4.44 3.18 11.44
C HIS A 46 -5.88 3.10 10.94
N ILE A 47 -6.79 3.84 11.57
CA ILE A 47 -8.23 3.78 11.27
C ILE A 47 -8.70 5.13 10.77
N GLY A 48 -9.32 5.14 9.58
CA GLY A 48 -9.92 6.32 8.99
C GLY A 48 -8.95 7.13 8.14
N ARG A 49 -9.50 7.99 7.27
CA ARG A 49 -8.69 8.72 6.29
C ARG A 49 -7.66 9.66 6.90
N GLN A 50 -7.97 10.27 8.04
CA GLN A 50 -7.01 11.18 8.67
C GLN A 50 -5.77 10.44 9.15
N ALA A 51 -5.95 9.28 9.80
CA ALA A 51 -4.83 8.46 10.27
C ALA A 51 -4.06 7.88 9.08
N ILE A 52 -4.76 7.48 8.03
CA ILE A 52 -4.14 6.95 6.81
C ILE A 52 -3.32 8.03 6.12
N HIS A 53 -3.83 9.25 6.04
CA HIS A 53 -3.11 10.39 5.48
C HIS A 53 -1.81 10.62 6.27
N GLY A 54 -1.87 10.59 7.60
CA GLY A 54 -0.70 10.74 8.45
C GLY A 54 0.35 9.66 8.19
N PHE A 55 -0.11 8.44 7.98
CA PHE A 55 0.79 7.31 7.68
C PHE A 55 1.57 7.55 6.38
N TYR A 56 0.89 7.92 5.30
CA TYR A 56 1.55 8.14 4.01
C TYR A 56 2.33 9.44 3.94
N SER A 57 2.00 10.44 4.75
CA SER A 57 2.75 11.69 4.76
C SER A 57 4.19 11.51 5.24
N ASN A 58 4.48 10.41 5.94
CA ASN A 58 5.85 10.09 6.36
C ASN A 58 6.78 9.76 5.20
N ILE A 59 6.24 9.38 4.06
CA ILE A 59 7.06 8.97 2.91
C ILE A 59 6.90 9.86 1.68
N GLU A 60 5.91 10.75 1.65
CA GLU A 60 5.57 11.46 0.40
C GLU A 60 6.70 12.34 -0.12
N ASN A 61 7.61 12.80 0.73
CA ASN A 61 8.74 13.64 0.34
C ASN A 61 10.04 12.85 0.14
N LEU A 62 9.98 11.53 0.26
CA LEU A 62 11.14 10.67 0.03
C LEU A 62 11.13 10.19 -1.41
N LYS A 63 12.32 9.88 -1.93
CA LYS A 63 12.43 9.24 -3.24
C LYS A 63 12.05 7.78 -3.10
N ARG A 64 11.09 7.32 -3.92
CA ARG A 64 10.49 5.99 -3.79
C ARG A 64 10.33 5.35 -5.15
N LYS A 65 10.29 4.02 -5.15
CA LYS A 65 10.02 3.22 -6.34
C LYS A 65 9.20 2.01 -5.92
N SER A 66 8.19 1.67 -6.70
CA SER A 66 7.40 0.45 -6.48
C SER A 66 7.51 -0.46 -7.69
N GLU A 67 7.49 -1.77 -7.45
CA GLU A 67 7.56 -2.78 -8.49
C GLU A 67 6.64 -3.94 -8.14
N LEU A 68 5.61 -4.16 -8.96
CA LEU A 68 4.70 -5.28 -8.77
C LEU A 68 5.31 -6.54 -9.34
N VAL A 69 5.37 -7.60 -8.54
CA VAL A 69 5.90 -8.88 -8.97
C VAL A 69 4.77 -9.82 -9.40
N THR A 70 3.75 -9.99 -8.56
CA THR A 70 2.61 -10.83 -8.90
C THR A 70 1.37 -10.39 -8.14
N LEU A 71 0.21 -10.54 -8.75
CA LEU A 71 -1.07 -10.11 -8.20
C LEU A 71 -2.11 -11.19 -8.44
N ARG A 72 -2.93 -11.43 -7.43
CA ARG A 72 -4.11 -12.30 -7.54
C ARG A 72 -5.30 -11.57 -6.97
N VAL A 73 -6.43 -11.68 -7.66
CA VAL A 73 -7.69 -11.09 -7.25
C VAL A 73 -8.67 -12.21 -6.97
N GLY A 74 -9.36 -12.16 -5.84
CA GLY A 74 -10.39 -13.12 -5.47
C GLY A 74 -11.51 -12.40 -4.73
N GLY A 75 -12.74 -12.49 -5.24
CA GLY A 75 -13.88 -11.80 -4.63
C GLY A 75 -13.63 -10.31 -4.49
N HIS A 76 -13.76 -9.80 -3.27
CA HIS A 76 -13.53 -8.39 -2.93
C HIS A 76 -12.10 -8.10 -2.48
N GLU A 77 -11.14 -9.01 -2.77
CA GLU A 77 -9.81 -8.92 -2.22
C GLU A 77 -8.74 -9.03 -3.30
N ALA A 78 -7.58 -8.46 -3.00
CA ALA A 78 -6.38 -8.62 -3.81
C ALA A 78 -5.22 -8.96 -2.88
N ALA A 79 -4.39 -9.91 -3.32
CA ALA A 79 -3.15 -10.25 -2.63
C ALA A 79 -2.03 -10.10 -3.65
N TYR A 80 -0.96 -9.40 -3.28
CA TYR A 80 0.10 -9.17 -4.25
C TYR A 80 1.46 -9.07 -3.57
N PHE A 81 2.46 -9.55 -4.29
CA PHE A 81 3.86 -9.46 -3.92
C PHE A 81 4.48 -8.31 -4.70
N TRP A 82 5.15 -7.39 -3.99
CA TRP A 82 5.76 -6.21 -4.60
C TRP A 82 6.98 -5.76 -3.81
N ASN A 83 7.80 -4.96 -4.46
CA ASN A 83 8.99 -4.38 -3.84
C ASN A 83 8.80 -2.87 -3.73
N LEU A 84 9.10 -2.34 -2.55
CA LEU A 84 9.17 -0.91 -2.32
C LEU A 84 10.62 -0.53 -2.04
N THR A 85 11.15 0.40 -2.83
CA THR A 85 12.48 0.97 -2.58
C THR A 85 12.30 2.39 -2.09
N VAL A 86 12.91 2.71 -0.97
CA VAL A 86 12.83 4.04 -0.36
C VAL A 86 14.24 4.53 -0.09
N ASP A 87 14.51 5.79 -0.51
CA ASP A 87 15.78 6.45 -0.24
C ASP A 87 15.59 7.41 0.94
N PHE A 88 16.28 7.11 2.02
CA PHE A 88 16.21 7.89 3.26
C PHE A 88 17.33 8.93 3.38
N GLY A 89 17.73 9.54 2.26
CA GLY A 89 18.76 10.58 2.28
C GLY A 89 20.16 10.06 1.99
N GLY A 90 20.29 9.31 0.89
CA GLY A 90 21.56 8.76 0.45
C GLY A 90 21.78 7.30 0.80
N SER A 91 20.82 6.72 1.51
CA SER A 91 20.82 5.29 1.82
C SER A 91 19.46 4.72 1.41
N ALA A 92 19.45 3.87 0.40
CA ALA A 92 18.24 3.26 -0.11
C ALA A 92 18.04 1.86 0.46
N SER A 93 16.81 1.51 0.75
CA SER A 93 16.42 0.17 1.21
C SER A 93 15.32 -0.36 0.31
N ARG A 94 15.37 -1.65 -0.01
CA ARG A 94 14.32 -2.36 -0.71
C ARG A 94 13.60 -3.27 0.27
N ILE A 95 12.28 -3.18 0.29
CA ILE A 95 11.43 -3.98 1.16
C ILE A 95 10.60 -4.88 0.26
N GLU A 96 10.66 -6.20 0.49
CA GLU A 96 9.82 -7.18 -0.19
C GLU A 96 8.56 -7.36 0.63
N ILE A 97 7.41 -7.02 0.05
CA ILE A 97 6.15 -6.92 0.78
C ILE A 97 5.10 -7.81 0.12
N ILE A 98 4.33 -8.52 0.95
CA ILE A 98 3.09 -9.13 0.51
C ILE A 98 1.95 -8.33 1.12
N SER A 99 1.10 -7.76 0.28
CA SER A 99 -0.02 -6.95 0.74
C SER A 99 -1.33 -7.65 0.42
N VAL A 100 -2.30 -7.51 1.33
CA VAL A 100 -3.67 -7.98 1.12
C VAL A 100 -4.59 -6.77 1.31
N MET A 101 -5.41 -6.51 0.31
CA MET A 101 -6.40 -5.43 0.35
C MET A 101 -7.81 -6.00 0.20
N THR A 102 -8.75 -5.40 0.92
CA THR A 102 -10.18 -5.63 0.68
C THR A 102 -10.79 -4.36 0.10
N PHE A 103 -11.86 -4.52 -0.68
CA PHE A 103 -12.47 -3.42 -1.44
C PHE A 103 -13.98 -3.40 -1.23
N ASP A 104 -14.58 -2.20 -1.29
CA ASP A 104 -16.03 -2.06 -1.30
C ASP A 104 -16.57 -2.16 -2.74
N ASP A 105 -17.88 -1.96 -2.91
CA ASP A 105 -18.52 -2.09 -4.20
C ASP A 105 -18.07 -1.05 -5.23
N GLU A 106 -17.44 0.02 -4.77
CA GLU A 106 -16.90 1.08 -5.64
C GLU A 106 -15.40 0.92 -5.89
N ALA A 107 -14.84 -0.22 -5.51
CA ALA A 107 -13.41 -0.52 -5.60
C ALA A 107 -12.55 0.43 -4.76
N LYS A 108 -13.10 1.00 -3.70
CA LYS A 108 -12.31 1.72 -2.70
C LYS A 108 -11.72 0.72 -1.73
N ILE A 109 -10.50 0.98 -1.27
CA ILE A 109 -9.81 0.09 -0.34
C ILE A 109 -10.45 0.24 1.04
N THR A 110 -10.93 -0.87 1.61
CA THR A 110 -11.52 -0.88 2.96
C THR A 110 -10.53 -1.37 4.01
N SER A 111 -9.56 -2.18 3.62
CA SER A 111 -8.44 -2.53 4.51
C SER A 111 -7.20 -2.83 3.69
N MET A 112 -6.04 -2.52 4.25
CA MET A 112 -4.76 -2.88 3.69
C MET A 112 -3.91 -3.48 4.79
N LYS A 113 -3.37 -4.67 4.54
CA LYS A 113 -2.44 -5.34 5.44
C LYS A 113 -1.17 -5.63 4.67
N ALA A 114 -0.04 -5.19 5.21
CA ALA A 114 1.26 -5.42 4.57
C ALA A 114 2.09 -6.35 5.47
N TYR A 115 2.56 -7.44 4.87
CA TYR A 115 3.31 -8.47 5.56
C TYR A 115 4.78 -8.37 5.16
N TRP A 116 5.62 -7.96 6.09
CA TRP A 116 7.07 -7.91 5.94
C TRP A 116 7.72 -7.77 7.32
N GLY A 117 9.00 -8.10 7.39
CA GLY A 117 9.79 -7.95 8.60
C GLY A 117 11.23 -7.57 8.24
N PRO A 118 12.12 -7.44 9.24
CA PRO A 118 13.51 -7.06 8.97
C PRO A 118 14.23 -7.97 7.98
N GLU A 119 13.86 -9.24 7.94
CA GLU A 119 14.45 -10.23 7.02
C GLU A 119 14.06 -9.97 5.57
N ASN A 120 13.03 -9.15 5.31
CA ASN A 120 12.57 -8.80 3.97
C ASN A 120 13.12 -7.46 3.50
N MET A 121 13.97 -6.84 4.29
CA MET A 121 14.55 -5.54 3.98
C MET A 121 16.01 -5.72 3.60
N THR A 122 16.38 -5.15 2.45
CA THR A 122 17.76 -5.18 1.95
C THR A 122 18.26 -3.76 1.78
N GLN A 123 19.40 -3.46 2.38
CA GLN A 123 20.04 -2.16 2.15
C GLN A 123 20.79 -2.21 0.83
N LEU A 124 20.57 -1.23 -0.02
CA LEU A 124 21.15 -1.16 -1.35
C LEU A 124 22.44 -0.33 -1.39
#